data_7c7876970e8256b722b17144b755b527
#
_entry.id   7c7876970e8256b722b17144b755b527
#
_cell.length_a   1.000
_cell.length_b   1.000
_cell.length_c   1.000
_cell.angle_alpha   90.00
_cell.angle_beta   90.00
_cell.angle_gamma   90.00
#
_symmetry.space_group_name_H-M   'P 1'
#
loop_
_entity.id
_entity.type
_entity.pdbx_description
1 polymer ?
#
loop_
_entity_poly.entity_id
_entity_poly.type
_entity_poly.pdbx_seq_one_letter_code
_entity_poly.pdbx_strand_id
1 'polypeptide(L)'
;MSRMPSLIRVLCLGNELLADDAFGLVVAEELRGRFPQMDVVFTSDSGFHLLDYLTDIDLLVVVDSIQTGNVPPGTLYILRSSDMKSVCGPSPHYVGLLETLQLAKELLLNVPKDVFILAVEAADCLTLGGAMHDAVKSTVRLVADLVAEIAPNREPAEAHHDKDPGDGFRRAIATATARWGEKRLVVI
;
A
#
# COMPACT_ATOMS: atom_id res chain seq x y z
N MET A 1 -15.20 27.58 -8.57
CA MET A 1 -13.79 27.16 -8.48
C MET A 1 -13.77 25.70 -8.85
N SER A 2 -13.17 25.34 -9.97
CA SER A 2 -13.03 23.95 -10.42
C SER A 2 -12.08 23.23 -9.46
N ARG A 3 -12.56 22.19 -8.77
CA ARG A 3 -11.73 21.35 -7.90
C ARG A 3 -10.76 20.59 -8.81
N MET A 4 -9.48 20.71 -8.58
CA MET A 4 -8.47 19.91 -9.27
C MET A 4 -8.78 18.41 -9.09
N PRO A 5 -8.49 17.56 -10.07
CA PRO A 5 -8.68 16.12 -9.91
C PRO A 5 -7.91 15.63 -8.69
N SER A 6 -8.53 14.72 -7.91
CA SER A 6 -7.89 14.12 -6.74
C SER A 6 -6.66 13.35 -7.16
N LEU A 7 -5.50 13.72 -6.64
CA LEU A 7 -4.23 13.04 -6.91
C LEU A 7 -4.12 11.82 -6.00
N ILE A 8 -4.09 10.65 -6.61
CA ILE A 8 -3.95 9.36 -5.91
C ILE A 8 -2.59 8.77 -6.28
N ARG A 9 -1.81 8.41 -5.27
CA ARG A 9 -0.52 7.73 -5.45
C ARG A 9 -0.54 6.35 -4.83
N VAL A 10 0.02 5.38 -5.54
CA VAL A 10 0.35 4.06 -5.02
C VAL A 10 1.85 4.00 -4.77
N LEU A 11 2.23 3.86 -3.51
CA LEU A 11 3.62 3.77 -3.08
C LEU A 11 3.93 2.33 -2.70
N CYS A 12 4.71 1.66 -3.52
CA CYS A 12 5.20 0.31 -3.28
C CYS A 12 6.57 0.40 -2.60
N LEU A 13 6.68 -0.13 -1.40
CA LEU A 13 7.91 -0.14 -0.61
C LEU A 13 8.58 -1.52 -0.67
N GLY A 14 9.88 -1.56 -0.50
CA GLY A 14 10.65 -2.79 -0.38
C GLY A 14 12.05 -2.68 -0.95
N ASN A 15 12.79 -3.78 -0.90
CA ASN A 15 14.15 -3.89 -1.44
C ASN A 15 14.22 -5.05 -2.42
N GLU A 16 14.48 -4.74 -3.69
CA GLU A 16 14.53 -5.71 -4.79
C GLU A 16 15.63 -6.79 -4.63
N LEU A 17 16.61 -6.53 -3.77
CA LEU A 17 17.72 -7.45 -3.52
C LEU A 17 17.41 -8.49 -2.45
N LEU A 18 16.31 -8.34 -1.71
CA LEU A 18 15.95 -9.19 -0.57
C LEU A 18 14.70 -10.02 -0.90
N ALA A 19 14.78 -11.32 -0.78
CA ALA A 19 13.75 -12.33 -1.04
C ALA A 19 12.28 -11.80 -1.12
N ASP A 20 11.51 -11.88 -0.03
CA ASP A 20 10.12 -11.43 -0.01
C ASP A 20 9.97 -9.90 0.07
N ASP A 21 11.02 -9.17 0.44
CA ASP A 21 11.00 -7.70 0.48
C ASP A 21 10.94 -7.07 -0.93
N ALA A 22 11.26 -7.87 -1.97
CA ALA A 22 11.00 -7.51 -3.36
C ALA A 22 9.50 -7.44 -3.74
N PHE A 23 8.58 -7.79 -2.83
CA PHE A 23 7.15 -7.84 -3.10
C PHE A 23 6.58 -6.54 -3.66
N GLY A 24 6.96 -5.40 -3.05
CA GLY A 24 6.52 -4.08 -3.52
C GLY A 24 6.89 -3.80 -4.97
N LEU A 25 8.11 -4.18 -5.40
CA LEU A 25 8.53 -4.04 -6.80
C LEU A 25 7.64 -4.87 -7.73
N VAL A 26 7.42 -6.15 -7.40
CA VAL A 26 6.63 -7.05 -8.25
C VAL A 26 5.19 -6.58 -8.40
N VAL A 27 4.59 -6.06 -7.32
CA VAL A 27 3.25 -5.45 -7.39
C VAL A 27 3.26 -4.16 -8.22
N ALA A 28 4.30 -3.33 -8.09
CA ALA A 28 4.42 -2.11 -8.89
C ALA A 28 4.51 -2.42 -10.40
N GLU A 29 5.24 -3.46 -10.78
CA GLU A 29 5.34 -3.92 -12.17
C GLU A 29 3.99 -4.45 -12.68
N GLU A 30 3.29 -5.27 -11.90
CA GLU A 30 1.94 -5.77 -12.24
C GLU A 30 0.95 -4.61 -12.42
N LEU A 31 0.98 -3.60 -11.52
CA LEU A 31 0.12 -2.42 -11.60
C LEU A 31 0.41 -1.59 -12.85
N ARG A 32 1.69 -1.29 -13.13
CA ARG A 32 2.10 -0.51 -14.30
C ARG A 32 1.72 -1.21 -15.61
N GLY A 33 1.83 -2.53 -15.66
CA GLY A 33 1.44 -3.32 -16.82
C GLY A 33 -0.07 -3.32 -17.08
N ARG A 34 -0.88 -3.33 -16.04
CA ARG A 34 -2.36 -3.41 -16.14
C ARG A 34 -3.05 -2.05 -16.13
N PHE A 35 -2.48 -1.07 -15.44
CA PHE A 35 -3.06 0.25 -15.20
C PHE A 35 -2.02 1.36 -15.49
N PRO A 36 -1.60 1.54 -16.76
CA PRO A 36 -0.47 2.42 -17.11
C PRO A 36 -0.68 3.90 -16.76
N GLN A 37 -1.91 4.33 -16.49
CA GLN A 37 -2.26 5.69 -16.10
C GLN A 37 -2.29 5.91 -14.58
N MET A 38 -2.07 4.86 -13.78
CA MET A 38 -2.01 4.96 -12.32
C MET A 38 -0.64 5.54 -11.91
N ASP A 39 -0.63 6.47 -10.96
CA ASP A 39 0.63 6.98 -10.36
C ASP A 39 1.19 5.94 -9.39
N VAL A 40 2.03 5.05 -9.92
CA VAL A 40 2.67 3.97 -9.18
C VAL A 40 4.15 4.26 -9.02
N VAL A 41 4.59 4.41 -7.78
CA VAL A 41 6.00 4.62 -7.41
C VAL A 41 6.49 3.39 -6.64
N PHE A 42 7.67 2.89 -7.00
CA PHE A 42 8.43 1.94 -6.19
C PHE A 42 9.66 2.63 -5.62
N THR A 43 9.95 2.40 -4.35
CA THR A 43 11.17 2.88 -3.72
C THR A 43 11.64 1.94 -2.61
N SER A 44 12.95 1.89 -2.41
CA SER A 44 13.60 1.27 -1.25
C SER A 44 13.94 2.30 -0.16
N ASP A 45 13.52 3.55 -0.33
CA ASP A 45 13.73 4.60 0.67
C ASP A 45 12.95 4.30 1.95
N SER A 46 13.44 4.86 3.05
CA SER A 46 12.84 4.71 4.38
C SER A 46 12.97 6.01 5.17
N GLY A 47 12.23 6.12 6.28
CA GLY A 47 12.27 7.29 7.15
C GLY A 47 11.94 8.58 6.40
N PHE A 48 12.69 9.65 6.66
CA PHE A 48 12.40 10.97 6.10
C PHE A 48 12.59 11.10 4.59
N HIS A 49 13.29 10.18 3.94
CA HIS A 49 13.37 10.14 2.47
C HIS A 49 12.01 9.86 1.82
N LEU A 50 11.05 9.32 2.57
CA LEU A 50 9.68 9.13 2.08
C LEU A 50 8.92 10.45 1.89
N LEU A 51 9.39 11.57 2.45
CA LEU A 51 8.69 12.85 2.40
C LEU A 51 8.36 13.29 0.97
N ASP A 52 9.28 13.06 0.02
CA ASP A 52 9.12 13.44 -1.38
C ASP A 52 7.96 12.68 -2.07
N TYR A 53 7.56 11.54 -1.52
CA TYR A 53 6.48 10.72 -2.05
C TYR A 53 5.12 11.00 -1.38
N LEU A 54 5.10 11.75 -0.26
CA LEU A 54 3.92 11.93 0.60
C LEU A 54 3.25 13.30 0.45
N THR A 55 3.82 14.19 -0.36
CA THR A 55 3.27 15.55 -0.51
C THR A 55 2.49 15.73 -1.80
N ASP A 56 1.54 16.69 -1.77
CA ASP A 56 0.72 17.12 -2.91
C ASP A 56 -0.15 16.02 -3.52
N ILE A 57 -0.59 15.08 -2.71
CA ILE A 57 -1.54 14.01 -3.05
C ILE A 57 -2.71 14.00 -2.07
N ASP A 58 -3.89 13.55 -2.52
CA ASP A 58 -5.10 13.48 -1.69
C ASP A 58 -5.27 12.13 -1.01
N LEU A 59 -4.86 11.06 -1.70
CA LEU A 59 -4.97 9.68 -1.24
C LEU A 59 -3.66 8.94 -1.50
N LEU A 60 -3.15 8.25 -0.48
CA LEU A 60 -2.00 7.36 -0.57
C LEU A 60 -2.44 5.91 -0.35
N VAL A 61 -2.05 5.02 -1.25
CA VAL A 61 -2.13 3.58 -1.05
C VAL A 61 -0.70 3.04 -0.95
N VAL A 62 -0.36 2.44 0.19
CA VAL A 62 0.96 1.85 0.42
C VAL A 62 0.87 0.34 0.23
N VAL A 63 1.81 -0.22 -0.51
CA VAL A 63 1.99 -1.67 -0.68
C VAL A 63 3.37 -2.05 -0.16
N ASP A 64 3.42 -3.05 0.73
CA ASP A 64 4.66 -3.46 1.38
C ASP A 64 4.64 -4.94 1.77
N SER A 65 5.76 -5.48 2.17
CA SER A 65 5.90 -6.75 2.90
C SER A 65 6.18 -6.49 4.38
N ILE A 66 5.73 -7.40 5.23
CA ILE A 66 5.97 -7.33 6.67
C ILE A 66 6.27 -8.73 7.22
N GLN A 67 7.26 -8.85 8.09
CA GLN A 67 7.61 -10.11 8.72
C GLN A 67 7.32 -10.03 10.22
N THR A 68 6.08 -10.35 10.61
CA THR A 68 5.67 -10.36 12.02
C THR A 68 5.93 -11.71 12.68
N GLY A 69 5.90 -12.80 11.91
CA GLY A 69 5.99 -14.17 12.40
C GLY A 69 4.73 -14.66 13.14
N ASN A 70 3.65 -13.85 13.16
CA ASN A 70 2.44 -14.16 13.91
C ASN A 70 1.38 -14.92 13.09
N VAL A 71 1.48 -14.82 11.75
CA VAL A 71 0.55 -15.46 10.81
C VAL A 71 1.32 -16.12 9.67
N PRO A 72 0.72 -17.05 8.93
CA PRO A 72 1.39 -17.70 7.82
C PRO A 72 1.79 -16.70 6.70
N PRO A 73 2.95 -16.93 6.03
CA PRO A 73 3.35 -16.15 4.87
C PRO A 73 2.25 -16.07 3.80
N GLY A 74 2.14 -14.91 3.17
CA GLY A 74 1.07 -14.63 2.20
C GLY A 74 -0.26 -14.23 2.85
N THR A 75 -0.33 -14.03 4.17
CA THR A 75 -1.48 -13.39 4.82
C THR A 75 -1.48 -11.90 4.50
N LEU A 76 -2.63 -11.35 4.10
CA LEU A 76 -2.76 -9.94 3.75
C LEU A 76 -3.29 -9.14 4.93
N TYR A 77 -2.62 -8.05 5.23
CA TYR A 77 -3.07 -7.01 6.16
C TYR A 77 -3.66 -5.84 5.36
N ILE A 78 -4.84 -5.39 5.76
CA ILE A 78 -5.50 -4.22 5.19
C ILE A 78 -5.76 -3.24 6.33
N LEU A 79 -5.09 -2.08 6.29
CA LEU A 79 -5.03 -1.13 7.39
C LEU A 79 -5.31 0.29 6.91
N ARG A 80 -5.87 1.11 7.81
CA ARG A 80 -5.80 2.57 7.69
C ARG A 80 -4.67 3.11 8.55
N SER A 81 -4.10 4.24 8.17
CA SER A 81 -3.06 4.89 8.99
C SER A 81 -3.54 5.27 10.40
N SER A 82 -4.85 5.54 10.56
CA SER A 82 -5.45 5.79 11.88
C SER A 82 -5.34 4.59 12.84
N ASP A 83 -5.31 3.39 12.29
CA ASP A 83 -5.43 2.13 13.04
C ASP A 83 -4.07 1.49 13.33
N MET A 84 -3.01 2.03 12.71
CA MET A 84 -1.64 1.47 12.78
C MET A 84 -1.03 1.46 14.19
N LYS A 85 -1.48 2.34 15.10
CA LYS A 85 -0.97 2.37 16.48
C LYS A 85 -1.19 1.05 17.23
N SER A 86 -2.08 0.20 16.72
CA SER A 86 -2.46 -1.09 17.33
C SER A 86 -1.72 -2.30 16.73
N VAL A 87 -1.03 -2.14 15.61
CA VAL A 87 -0.57 -3.28 14.77
C VAL A 87 0.93 -3.32 14.56
N CYS A 88 1.66 -2.30 15.00
CA CYS A 88 3.10 -2.18 14.75
C CYS A 88 3.90 -3.41 15.24
N GLY A 89 3.98 -4.42 14.35
CA GLY A 89 5.12 -5.31 14.28
C GLY A 89 6.32 -4.54 13.71
N PRO A 90 7.53 -5.06 13.83
CA PRO A 90 8.75 -4.40 13.38
C PRO A 90 8.86 -4.45 11.84
N SER A 91 8.15 -3.57 11.13
CA SER A 91 8.56 -3.22 9.78
C SER A 91 9.31 -1.90 9.84
N PRO A 92 10.58 -1.85 9.44
CA PRO A 92 11.37 -0.61 9.44
C PRO A 92 10.75 0.47 8.54
N HIS A 93 9.95 0.11 7.55
CA HIS A 93 9.31 1.04 6.64
C HIS A 93 8.13 1.78 7.29
N TYR A 94 7.33 1.13 8.17
CA TYR A 94 6.13 1.75 8.74
C TYR A 94 6.42 2.76 9.85
N VAL A 95 7.42 2.52 10.68
CA VAL A 95 7.82 3.49 11.69
C VAL A 95 8.22 4.80 11.00
N GLY A 96 9.06 4.71 9.96
CA GLY A 96 9.46 5.88 9.18
C GLY A 96 8.31 6.57 8.44
N LEU A 97 7.35 5.84 7.90
CA LEU A 97 6.21 6.41 7.16
C LEU A 97 5.31 7.27 8.06
N LEU A 98 4.90 6.76 9.22
CA LEU A 98 4.02 7.50 10.14
C LEU A 98 4.70 8.73 10.72
N GLU A 99 5.96 8.60 11.12
CA GLU A 99 6.75 9.71 11.63
C GLU A 99 6.95 10.78 10.56
N THR A 100 7.20 10.38 9.31
CA THR A 100 7.33 11.29 8.18
C THR A 100 6.02 12.00 7.87
N LEU A 101 4.87 11.29 7.90
CA LEU A 101 3.55 11.90 7.73
C LEU A 101 3.26 12.91 8.85
N GLN A 102 3.64 12.60 10.09
CA GLN A 102 3.48 13.51 11.21
C GLN A 102 4.35 14.74 11.06
N LEU A 103 5.64 14.58 10.73
CA LEU A 103 6.55 15.68 10.48
C LEU A 103 6.05 16.58 9.34
N ALA A 104 5.59 15.98 8.23
CA ALA A 104 5.03 16.75 7.11
C ALA A 104 3.84 17.62 7.53
N LYS A 105 2.96 17.11 8.40
CA LYS A 105 1.85 17.88 9.00
C LYS A 105 2.35 19.03 9.87
N GLU A 106 3.37 18.79 10.70
CA GLU A 106 3.96 19.82 11.56
C GLU A 106 4.63 20.92 10.73
N LEU A 107 5.21 20.56 9.59
CA LEU A 107 5.79 21.49 8.62
C LEU A 107 4.72 22.19 7.73
N LEU A 108 3.43 21.94 7.97
CA LEU A 108 2.31 22.49 7.21
C LEU A 108 2.36 22.14 5.71
N LEU A 109 2.95 21.00 5.37
CA LEU A 109 2.94 20.49 4.01
C LEU A 109 1.57 19.88 3.67
N ASN A 110 1.23 19.88 2.39
CA ASN A 110 0.02 19.25 1.91
C ASN A 110 0.20 17.74 1.87
N VAL A 111 -0.36 17.02 2.83
CA VAL A 111 -0.25 15.57 2.98
C VAL A 111 -1.58 14.87 2.67
N PRO A 112 -1.58 13.57 2.29
CA PRO A 112 -2.79 12.83 2.00
C PRO A 112 -3.74 12.81 3.20
N LYS A 113 -5.03 12.96 2.92
CA LYS A 113 -6.10 12.90 3.94
C LYS A 113 -6.33 11.47 4.40
N ASP A 114 -6.24 10.54 3.45
CA ASP A 114 -6.40 9.12 3.68
C ASP A 114 -5.15 8.36 3.24
N VAL A 115 -4.72 7.42 4.09
CA VAL A 115 -3.62 6.51 3.81
C VAL A 115 -4.10 5.09 4.08
N PHE A 116 -4.11 4.26 3.05
CA PHE A 116 -4.42 2.84 3.14
C PHE A 116 -3.16 2.02 2.94
N ILE A 117 -3.05 0.93 3.68
CA ILE A 117 -1.87 0.07 3.64
C ILE A 117 -2.32 -1.36 3.36
N LEU A 118 -1.72 -1.94 2.34
CA LEU A 118 -1.83 -3.34 1.96
C LEU A 118 -0.47 -3.99 2.19
N ALA A 119 -0.34 -4.75 3.27
CA ALA A 119 0.91 -5.42 3.61
C ALA A 119 0.73 -6.93 3.56
N VAL A 120 1.75 -7.63 3.07
CA VAL A 120 1.74 -9.10 3.01
C VAL A 120 2.73 -9.67 4.01
N GLU A 121 2.30 -10.66 4.81
CA GLU A 121 3.19 -11.40 5.69
C GLU A 121 4.25 -12.12 4.87
N ALA A 122 5.50 -11.80 5.11
CA ALA A 122 6.67 -12.37 4.47
C ALA A 122 7.19 -13.58 5.25
N ALA A 123 7.82 -14.51 4.54
CA ALA A 123 8.59 -15.59 5.16
C ALA A 123 10.03 -15.16 5.44
N ASP A 124 10.63 -14.38 4.51
CA ASP A 124 12.03 -13.98 4.56
C ASP A 124 12.23 -12.61 3.90
N CYS A 125 12.56 -11.61 4.68
CA CYS A 125 12.93 -10.26 4.21
C CYS A 125 14.44 -9.98 4.35
N LEU A 126 15.27 -10.99 4.59
CA LEU A 126 16.68 -10.79 4.94
C LEU A 126 17.66 -11.43 3.95
N THR A 127 17.26 -12.50 3.27
CA THR A 127 18.17 -13.24 2.38
C THR A 127 18.41 -12.46 1.08
N LEU A 128 19.65 -12.02 0.92
CA LEU A 128 20.12 -11.34 -0.28
C LEU A 128 20.10 -12.30 -1.49
N GLY A 129 19.45 -11.89 -2.58
CA GLY A 129 19.28 -12.70 -3.79
C GLY A 129 18.38 -13.92 -3.61
N GLY A 130 17.67 -14.03 -2.47
CA GLY A 130 16.71 -15.11 -2.23
C GLY A 130 15.48 -15.00 -3.15
N ALA A 131 14.90 -16.17 -3.47
CA ALA A 131 13.65 -16.20 -4.21
C ALA A 131 12.47 -15.80 -3.30
N MET A 132 11.52 -15.07 -3.85
CA MET A 132 10.27 -14.76 -3.14
C MET A 132 9.51 -16.06 -2.84
N HIS A 133 8.99 -16.17 -1.62
CA HIS A 133 8.21 -17.31 -1.16
C HIS A 133 6.91 -17.47 -1.98
N ASP A 134 6.56 -18.68 -2.39
CA ASP A 134 5.42 -18.94 -3.28
C ASP A 134 4.09 -18.40 -2.74
N ALA A 135 3.86 -18.50 -1.42
CA ALA A 135 2.66 -17.97 -0.80
C ALA A 135 2.58 -16.44 -0.92
N VAL A 136 3.71 -15.73 -0.78
CA VAL A 136 3.81 -14.28 -0.96
C VAL A 136 3.58 -13.92 -2.43
N LYS A 137 4.30 -14.58 -3.33
CA LYS A 137 4.18 -14.38 -4.78
C LYS A 137 2.76 -14.57 -5.29
N SER A 138 2.02 -15.55 -4.76
CA SER A 138 0.64 -15.85 -5.16
C SER A 138 -0.34 -14.70 -4.85
N THR A 139 0.04 -13.74 -3.98
CA THR A 139 -0.81 -12.61 -3.57
C THR A 139 -0.72 -11.41 -4.50
N VAL A 140 0.31 -11.33 -5.34
CA VAL A 140 0.62 -10.15 -6.16
C VAL A 140 -0.59 -9.66 -6.95
N ARG A 141 -1.26 -10.56 -7.68
CA ARG A 141 -2.43 -10.19 -8.51
C ARG A 141 -3.61 -9.74 -7.67
N LEU A 142 -3.85 -10.38 -6.52
CA LEU A 142 -4.92 -9.97 -5.62
C LEU A 142 -4.64 -8.57 -5.08
N VAL A 143 -3.42 -8.31 -4.61
CA VAL A 143 -3.06 -6.98 -4.09
C VAL A 143 -3.19 -5.92 -5.18
N ALA A 144 -2.78 -6.21 -6.41
CA ALA A 144 -2.98 -5.30 -7.53
C ALA A 144 -4.47 -5.04 -7.83
N ASP A 145 -5.35 -6.07 -7.75
CA ASP A 145 -6.80 -5.90 -7.88
C ASP A 145 -7.36 -4.99 -6.78
N LEU A 146 -6.94 -5.19 -5.51
CA LEU A 146 -7.39 -4.40 -4.37
C LEU A 146 -6.93 -2.94 -4.48
N VAL A 147 -5.68 -2.71 -4.90
CA VAL A 147 -5.18 -1.36 -5.18
C VAL A 147 -6.07 -0.67 -6.20
N ALA A 148 -6.43 -1.35 -7.30
CA ALA A 148 -7.29 -0.77 -8.33
C ALA A 148 -8.72 -0.46 -7.83
N GLU A 149 -9.22 -1.19 -6.84
CA GLU A 149 -10.51 -0.90 -6.19
C GLU A 149 -10.44 0.31 -5.25
N ILE A 150 -9.33 0.45 -4.49
CA ILE A 150 -9.11 1.57 -3.56
C ILE A 150 -8.80 2.85 -4.33
N ALA A 151 -7.93 2.74 -5.34
CA ALA A 151 -7.45 3.82 -6.19
C ALA A 151 -7.99 3.68 -7.63
N PRO A 152 -9.30 3.80 -7.83
CA PRO A 152 -9.86 3.65 -9.16
C PRO A 152 -9.30 4.73 -10.08
N ASN A 153 -8.86 4.29 -11.25
CA ASN A 153 -8.43 5.18 -12.30
C ASN A 153 -9.63 6.00 -12.79
N ARG A 154 -9.68 7.27 -12.43
CA ARG A 154 -10.78 8.17 -12.82
C ARG A 154 -10.35 9.02 -14.00
N GLU A 155 -11.01 8.86 -15.13
CA GLU A 155 -11.01 9.87 -16.17
C GLU A 155 -11.49 11.22 -15.58
N PRO A 156 -10.88 12.36 -15.98
CA PRO A 156 -11.25 13.69 -15.45
C PRO A 156 -12.75 14.04 -15.57
N ALA A 157 -13.46 13.39 -16.49
CA ALA A 157 -14.89 13.61 -16.73
C ALA A 157 -15.81 12.95 -15.68
N GLU A 158 -15.35 11.96 -14.94
CA GLU A 158 -16.15 11.21 -13.95
C GLU A 158 -15.99 11.71 -12.51
N ALA A 159 -15.20 12.76 -12.30
CA ALA A 159 -14.90 13.31 -10.96
C ALA A 159 -16.09 14.01 -10.27
N HIS A 160 -17.30 13.96 -10.84
CA HIS A 160 -18.46 14.69 -10.32
C HIS A 160 -19.27 13.95 -9.25
N HIS A 161 -18.95 12.73 -8.88
CA HIS A 161 -19.59 12.08 -7.73
C HIS A 161 -18.53 11.86 -6.63
N ASP A 162 -18.72 12.57 -5.56
CA ASP A 162 -17.99 12.53 -4.29
C ASP A 162 -18.17 11.14 -3.63
N LYS A 163 -17.50 10.11 -4.17
CA LYS A 163 -17.43 8.81 -3.51
C LYS A 163 -16.38 8.91 -2.44
N ASP A 164 -16.80 8.73 -1.18
CA ASP A 164 -15.93 8.60 -0.02
C ASP A 164 -14.79 7.61 -0.35
N PRO A 165 -13.51 7.98 -0.17
CA PRO A 165 -12.37 7.06 -0.34
C PRO A 165 -12.54 5.75 0.44
N GLY A 166 -13.27 5.81 1.56
CA GLY A 166 -13.66 4.63 2.33
C GLY A 166 -14.54 3.63 1.59
N ASP A 167 -15.25 4.03 0.51
CA ASP A 167 -16.05 3.09 -0.29
C ASP A 167 -15.18 2.14 -1.10
N GLY A 168 -14.06 2.62 -1.67
CA GLY A 168 -13.06 1.79 -2.32
C GLY A 168 -12.44 0.81 -1.35
N PHE A 169 -12.08 1.28 -0.17
CA PHE A 169 -11.52 0.46 0.89
C PHE A 169 -12.49 -0.63 1.37
N ARG A 170 -13.78 -0.31 1.59
CA ARG A 170 -14.82 -1.29 1.96
C ARG A 170 -15.00 -2.37 0.88
N ARG A 171 -14.98 -1.98 -0.40
CA ARG A 171 -15.04 -2.94 -1.52
C ARG A 171 -13.82 -3.84 -1.55
N ALA A 172 -12.62 -3.28 -1.37
CA ALA A 172 -11.38 -4.04 -1.33
C ALA A 172 -11.42 -5.11 -0.21
N ILE A 173 -11.88 -4.75 0.98
CA ILE A 173 -12.08 -5.71 2.08
C ILE A 173 -13.06 -6.81 1.66
N ALA A 174 -14.21 -6.46 1.10
CA ALA A 174 -15.21 -7.44 0.67
C ALA A 174 -14.65 -8.39 -0.42
N THR A 175 -13.92 -7.85 -1.39
CA THR A 175 -13.24 -8.63 -2.43
C THR A 175 -12.19 -9.58 -1.84
N ALA A 176 -11.35 -9.09 -0.94
CA ALA A 176 -10.33 -9.89 -0.27
C ALA A 176 -10.97 -11.04 0.53
N THR A 177 -12.01 -10.74 1.31
CA THR A 177 -12.74 -11.73 2.11
C THR A 177 -13.39 -12.81 1.22
N ALA A 178 -14.00 -12.41 0.12
CA ALA A 178 -14.65 -13.34 -0.81
C ALA A 178 -13.65 -14.27 -1.51
N ARG A 179 -12.47 -13.75 -1.89
CA ARG A 179 -11.45 -14.49 -2.64
C ARG A 179 -10.54 -15.35 -1.78
N TRP A 180 -10.24 -14.92 -0.55
CA TRP A 180 -9.19 -15.53 0.29
C TRP A 180 -9.71 -16.15 1.57
N GLY A 181 -10.93 -15.81 1.96
CA GLY A 181 -11.51 -16.20 3.24
C GLY A 181 -10.83 -15.49 4.42
N GLU A 182 -11.51 -15.48 5.56
CA GLU A 182 -11.07 -14.78 6.78
C GLU A 182 -9.72 -15.27 7.34
N LYS A 183 -9.32 -16.51 7.02
CA LYS A 183 -8.08 -17.10 7.57
C LYS A 183 -6.77 -16.51 7.01
N ARG A 184 -6.83 -15.77 5.92
CA ARG A 184 -5.67 -15.15 5.25
C ARG A 184 -5.78 -13.64 5.17
N LEU A 185 -6.67 -13.05 5.95
CA LEU A 185 -6.94 -11.63 5.95
C LEU A 185 -6.94 -11.10 7.37
N VAL A 186 -6.14 -10.07 7.63
CA VAL A 186 -6.16 -9.28 8.86
C VAL A 186 -6.63 -7.88 8.49
N VAL A 187 -7.85 -7.53 8.90
CA VAL A 187 -8.44 -6.19 8.69
C VAL A 187 -8.46 -5.48 10.04
N ILE A 188 -7.90 -4.28 10.08
CA ILE A 188 -7.83 -3.45 11.27
C ILE A 188 -8.25 -2.04 10.92
#